data_8bea4c8e13a89f76e0e2f315f11c989c
#
_entry.id   8bea4c8e13a89f76e0e2f315f11c989c
#
_cell.length_a   1.000
_cell.length_b   1.000
_cell.length_c   1.000
_cell.angle_alpha   90.00
_cell.angle_beta   90.00
_cell.angle_gamma   90.00
#
_symmetry.space_group_name_H-M   'P 1'
#
loop_
_entity.id
_entity.type
_entity.pdbx_description
1 polymer ?
#
loop_
_entity_poly.entity_id
_entity_poly.type
_entity_poly.pdbx_seq_one_letter_code
_entity_poly.pdbx_strand_id
1 'polypeptide(L)'
;RFKTSILSQKTMKEIAKNNFKNPFSQVDVQLAELKKDFPKEKGWLYEIKYDGYRIIAFIEKDKVQLKSRNQKDYSTSFEDVIPSLIRLANHRSMVLDGEMVILDQQGVSHFQDLQQWIKKKNDSPLTYVLFDILALDGKDLRNLPLIQRKEILAQLIKEPLDHLLYSQHVIDQGKQLFAYAQKYHLEGIMGKKMDSSYHGHRSEDWIKIKCYHR
;
A
#
# COMPACT_ATOMS: atom_id res chain seq x y z
N ARG A 1 2.47 7.37 22.52
CA ARG A 1 3.80 6.79 22.18
C ARG A 1 3.54 5.36 21.74
N PHE A 2 3.58 5.09 20.46
CA PHE A 2 3.50 3.73 19.93
C PHE A 2 4.86 3.05 20.16
N LYS A 3 4.84 1.86 20.78
CA LYS A 3 6.06 1.03 20.89
C LYS A 3 6.41 0.52 19.48
N THR A 4 7.44 1.09 18.86
CA THR A 4 8.04 0.54 17.65
C THR A 4 8.75 -0.76 18.01
N SER A 5 8.24 -1.88 17.53
CA SER A 5 8.94 -3.17 17.58
C SER A 5 10.16 -3.09 16.66
N ILE A 6 11.34 -3.26 17.23
CA ILE A 6 12.60 -3.28 16.48
C ILE A 6 12.75 -4.68 15.91
N LEU A 7 12.57 -4.82 14.58
CA LEU A 7 12.98 -6.02 13.86
C LEU A 7 14.45 -6.29 14.17
N SER A 8 14.75 -7.42 14.79
CA SER A 8 16.12 -7.77 15.14
C SER A 8 16.95 -7.93 13.86
N GLN A 9 18.24 -7.57 13.92
CA GLN A 9 19.21 -7.79 12.82
C GLN A 9 19.24 -9.25 12.34
N LYS A 10 18.75 -10.18 13.15
CA LYS A 10 18.60 -11.60 12.85
C LYS A 10 17.52 -11.85 11.77
N THR A 11 16.37 -11.16 11.84
CA THR A 11 15.30 -11.27 10.83
C THR A 11 15.76 -10.79 9.46
N MET A 12 16.55 -9.71 9.41
CA MET A 12 17.13 -9.20 8.16
C MET A 12 18.19 -10.15 7.55
N LYS A 13 18.90 -10.92 8.39
CA LYS A 13 19.87 -11.94 7.92
C LYS A 13 19.19 -13.23 7.45
N GLU A 14 18.06 -13.63 8.04
CA GLU A 14 17.31 -14.81 7.62
C GLU A 14 16.59 -14.61 6.28
N ILE A 15 16.14 -13.40 6.00
CA ILE A 15 15.59 -13.00 4.68
C ILE A 15 16.64 -13.18 3.56
N ALA A 16 17.94 -13.24 3.90
CA ALA A 16 19.06 -13.28 2.96
C ALA A 16 19.21 -14.58 2.13
N LYS A 17 18.43 -15.61 2.34
CA LYS A 17 18.71 -16.96 1.79
C LYS A 17 17.84 -17.43 0.61
N ASN A 18 16.81 -16.70 0.20
CA ASN A 18 15.96 -17.11 -0.93
C ASN A 18 16.38 -16.42 -2.23
N ASN A 19 16.91 -17.20 -3.18
CA ASN A 19 17.19 -16.75 -4.54
C ASN A 19 15.88 -16.50 -5.30
N PHE A 20 15.52 -15.24 -5.50
CA PHE A 20 14.37 -14.84 -6.29
C PHE A 20 14.78 -14.63 -7.76
N LYS A 21 14.14 -15.35 -8.68
CA LYS A 21 14.25 -15.06 -10.11
C LYS A 21 13.40 -13.84 -10.42
N ASN A 22 14.02 -12.73 -10.71
CA ASN A 22 13.48 -11.43 -11.15
C ASN A 22 11.98 -11.23 -10.87
N PRO A 23 11.60 -10.53 -9.78
CA PRO A 23 10.20 -10.30 -9.41
C PRO A 23 9.44 -9.36 -10.36
N PHE A 24 10.13 -8.83 -11.37
CA PHE A 24 9.70 -7.71 -12.19
C PHE A 24 8.82 -8.08 -13.40
N SER A 25 8.32 -9.31 -13.54
CA SER A 25 7.50 -9.64 -14.69
C SER A 25 6.01 -9.43 -14.45
N GLN A 26 5.50 -9.89 -13.30
CA GLN A 26 4.07 -9.84 -12.99
C GLN A 26 3.81 -10.13 -11.51
N VAL A 27 2.86 -9.43 -10.91
CA VAL A 27 2.35 -9.71 -9.56
C VAL A 27 0.83 -9.78 -9.62
N ASP A 28 0.28 -10.92 -9.19
CA ASP A 28 -1.14 -11.03 -8.90
C ASP A 28 -1.43 -10.36 -7.55
N VAL A 29 -2.42 -9.49 -7.52
CA VAL A 29 -2.68 -8.66 -6.34
C VAL A 29 -3.59 -9.35 -5.34
N GLN A 30 -3.27 -9.21 -4.05
CA GLN A 30 -4.15 -9.60 -2.95
C GLN A 30 -5.45 -8.79 -3.00
N LEU A 31 -6.60 -9.49 -2.94
CA LEU A 31 -7.92 -8.87 -3.00
C LEU A 31 -8.66 -9.01 -1.67
N ALA A 32 -9.42 -7.98 -1.32
CA ALA A 32 -10.23 -7.96 -0.12
C ALA A 32 -11.67 -8.43 -0.36
N GLU A 33 -12.25 -9.11 0.63
CA GLU A 33 -13.68 -9.39 0.68
C GLU A 33 -14.48 -8.20 1.21
N LEU A 34 -15.67 -7.98 0.66
CA LEU A 34 -16.61 -7.01 1.21
C LEU A 34 -17.31 -7.62 2.42
N LYS A 35 -17.18 -6.99 3.57
CA LYS A 35 -17.86 -7.37 4.80
C LYS A 35 -18.69 -6.19 5.31
N LYS A 36 -19.77 -6.49 6.06
CA LYS A 36 -20.56 -5.50 6.78
C LYS A 36 -20.15 -5.40 8.25
N ASP A 37 -19.73 -6.52 8.80
CA ASP A 37 -19.36 -6.67 10.20
C ASP A 37 -17.85 -6.78 10.38
N PHE A 38 -17.40 -6.40 11.57
CA PHE A 38 -16.01 -6.53 11.98
C PHE A 38 -15.71 -7.95 12.43
N PRO A 39 -14.49 -8.45 12.17
CA PRO A 39 -14.00 -9.68 12.79
C PRO A 39 -14.13 -9.61 14.32
N LYS A 40 -14.50 -10.74 14.94
CA LYS A 40 -14.62 -10.85 16.39
C LYS A 40 -13.27 -11.13 17.06
N GLU A 41 -12.39 -11.81 16.34
CA GLU A 41 -11.03 -12.15 16.77
C GLU A 41 -10.09 -10.92 16.69
N LYS A 42 -9.06 -10.92 17.53
CA LYS A 42 -7.95 -9.96 17.49
C LYS A 42 -6.92 -10.34 16.43
N GLY A 43 -5.95 -9.46 16.22
CA GLY A 43 -4.87 -9.68 15.27
C GLY A 43 -5.13 -9.02 13.90
N TRP A 44 -5.96 -8.02 13.87
CA TRP A 44 -6.27 -7.24 12.67
C TRP A 44 -5.65 -5.85 12.73
N LEU A 45 -5.03 -5.44 11.64
CA LEU A 45 -4.73 -4.03 11.41
C LEU A 45 -5.78 -3.41 10.48
N TYR A 46 -6.05 -2.13 10.69
CA TYR A 46 -7.03 -1.38 9.91
C TYR A 46 -6.41 -0.11 9.34
N GLU A 47 -6.69 0.14 8.07
CA GLU A 47 -6.22 1.29 7.29
C GLU A 47 -7.40 2.03 6.67
N ILE A 48 -7.21 3.30 6.31
CA ILE A 48 -8.17 4.02 5.48
C ILE A 48 -8.24 3.35 4.11
N LYS A 49 -9.44 3.19 3.59
CA LYS A 49 -9.65 2.77 2.20
C LYS A 49 -9.62 3.99 1.31
N TYR A 50 -8.54 4.14 0.59
CA TYR A 50 -8.39 5.18 -0.42
C TYR A 50 -9.16 4.82 -1.70
N ASP A 51 -9.69 5.84 -2.38
CA ASP A 51 -10.45 5.70 -3.62
C ASP A 51 -9.62 6.20 -4.81
N GLY A 52 -8.98 5.27 -5.53
CA GLY A 52 -8.05 5.58 -6.60
C GLY A 52 -7.77 4.41 -7.54
N TYR A 53 -6.58 4.38 -8.12
CA TYR A 53 -6.06 3.27 -8.90
C TYR A 53 -5.02 2.48 -8.12
N ARG A 54 -5.28 1.19 -7.90
CA ARG A 54 -4.27 0.29 -7.35
C ARG A 54 -3.14 0.10 -8.34
N ILE A 55 -1.94 0.39 -7.90
CA ILE A 55 -0.71 0.34 -8.68
C ILE A 55 0.31 -0.53 -7.95
N ILE A 56 0.98 -1.38 -8.71
CA ILE A 56 2.21 -2.07 -8.30
C ILE A 56 3.38 -1.33 -8.93
N ALA A 57 4.29 -0.85 -8.09
CA ALA A 57 5.54 -0.26 -8.53
C ALA A 57 6.66 -1.30 -8.53
N PHE A 58 7.23 -1.54 -9.69
CA PHE A 58 8.42 -2.36 -9.88
C PHE A 58 9.61 -1.42 -10.02
N ILE A 59 10.56 -1.51 -9.11
CA ILE A 59 11.71 -0.62 -9.08
C ILE A 59 12.98 -1.46 -9.16
N GLU A 60 13.82 -1.17 -10.12
CA GLU A 60 15.14 -1.79 -10.30
C GLU A 60 16.18 -0.71 -10.55
N LYS A 61 16.95 -0.38 -9.51
CA LYS A 61 17.88 0.75 -9.52
C LYS A 61 17.14 2.06 -9.85
N ASP A 62 17.40 2.61 -11.03
CA ASP A 62 16.82 3.88 -11.51
C ASP A 62 15.65 3.66 -12.50
N LYS A 63 15.22 2.40 -12.68
CA LYS A 63 14.09 2.06 -13.56
C LYS A 63 12.85 1.78 -12.73
N VAL A 64 11.77 2.44 -13.06
CA VAL A 64 10.46 2.28 -12.42
C VAL A 64 9.42 1.92 -13.47
N GLN A 65 8.63 0.89 -13.18
CA GLN A 65 7.46 0.53 -13.96
C GLN A 65 6.24 0.50 -13.04
N LEU A 66 5.18 1.19 -13.43
CA LEU A 66 3.92 1.29 -12.68
C LEU A 66 2.83 0.50 -13.41
N LYS A 67 2.35 -0.58 -12.80
CA LYS A 67 1.31 -1.43 -13.40
C LYS A 67 0.05 -1.44 -12.55
N SER A 68 -1.10 -1.36 -13.21
CA SER A 68 -2.38 -1.58 -12.55
C SER A 68 -2.59 -3.06 -12.20
N ARG A 69 -3.64 -3.34 -11.43
CA ARG A 69 -4.11 -4.70 -11.13
C ARG A 69 -4.24 -5.59 -12.38
N ASN A 70 -4.66 -5.01 -13.50
CA ASN A 70 -4.84 -5.75 -14.76
C ASN A 70 -3.60 -5.69 -15.66
N GLN A 71 -2.42 -5.43 -15.10
CA GLN A 71 -1.12 -5.37 -15.79
C GLN A 71 -1.01 -4.25 -16.85
N LYS A 72 -1.95 -3.31 -16.88
CA LYS A 72 -1.84 -2.14 -17.75
C LYS A 72 -0.75 -1.21 -17.20
N ASP A 73 0.14 -0.76 -18.08
CA ASP A 73 1.22 0.17 -17.76
C ASP A 73 0.66 1.60 -17.59
N TYR A 74 0.99 2.22 -16.48
CA TYR A 74 0.64 3.59 -16.11
C TYR A 74 1.88 4.45 -15.84
N SER A 75 3.08 3.99 -16.18
CA SER A 75 4.34 4.70 -15.90
C SER A 75 4.35 6.11 -16.48
N THR A 76 3.86 6.28 -17.72
CA THR A 76 3.73 7.61 -18.34
C THR A 76 2.63 8.45 -17.68
N SER A 77 1.48 7.83 -17.34
CA SER A 77 0.37 8.57 -16.72
C SER A 77 0.73 9.13 -15.35
N PHE A 78 1.51 8.39 -14.58
CA PHE A 78 1.90 8.72 -13.22
C PHE A 78 3.40 9.00 -13.09
N GLU A 79 4.02 9.56 -14.12
CA GLU A 79 5.46 9.87 -14.15
C GLU A 79 5.92 10.78 -12.98
N ASP A 80 5.02 11.63 -12.47
CA ASP A 80 5.30 12.59 -11.38
C ASP A 80 5.77 11.91 -10.08
N VAL A 81 5.37 10.65 -9.83
CA VAL A 81 5.81 9.91 -8.63
C VAL A 81 7.16 9.20 -8.82
N ILE A 82 7.63 9.05 -10.06
CA ILE A 82 8.83 8.27 -10.38
C ILE A 82 10.10 8.80 -9.70
N PRO A 83 10.38 10.12 -9.70
CA PRO A 83 11.57 10.65 -9.01
C PRO A 83 11.60 10.29 -7.52
N SER A 84 10.46 10.37 -6.85
CA SER A 84 10.34 10.02 -5.42
C SER A 84 10.49 8.53 -5.16
N LEU A 85 10.02 7.68 -6.07
CA LEU A 85 10.24 6.23 -5.99
C LEU A 85 11.71 5.86 -6.19
N ILE A 86 12.42 6.49 -7.12
CA ILE A 86 13.87 6.32 -7.32
C ILE A 86 14.64 6.76 -6.06
N ARG A 87 14.26 7.90 -5.49
CA ARG A 87 14.84 8.40 -4.24
C ARG A 87 14.57 7.47 -3.06
N LEU A 88 13.34 6.95 -2.92
CA LEU A 88 12.99 5.95 -1.92
C LEU A 88 13.83 4.68 -2.07
N ALA A 89 14.00 4.22 -3.29
CA ALA A 89 14.74 3.01 -3.58
C ALA A 89 16.24 3.14 -3.26
N ASN A 90 16.83 4.30 -3.46
CA ASN A 90 18.24 4.54 -3.20
C ASN A 90 19.13 3.43 -3.80
N HIS A 91 19.00 3.20 -5.11
CA HIS A 91 19.67 2.14 -5.88
C HIS A 91 19.31 0.69 -5.52
N ARG A 92 18.37 0.47 -4.63
CA ARG A 92 17.84 -0.86 -4.28
C ARG A 92 16.78 -1.30 -5.29
N SER A 93 16.53 -2.60 -5.35
CA SER A 93 15.37 -3.13 -6.09
C SER A 93 14.21 -3.44 -5.14
N MET A 94 12.98 -3.09 -5.53
CA MET A 94 11.79 -3.37 -4.73
C MET A 94 10.51 -3.47 -5.54
N VAL A 95 9.53 -4.16 -4.98
CA VAL A 95 8.16 -4.21 -5.48
C VAL A 95 7.23 -3.70 -4.39
N LEU A 96 6.50 -2.62 -4.71
CA LEU A 96 5.60 -1.94 -3.78
C LEU A 96 4.16 -2.05 -4.25
N ASP A 97 3.23 -2.15 -3.31
CA ASP A 97 1.80 -2.17 -3.56
C ASP A 97 1.14 -0.96 -2.89
N GLY A 98 0.33 -0.24 -3.63
CA GLY A 98 -0.30 0.98 -3.14
C GLY A 98 -1.48 1.42 -3.97
N GLU A 99 -2.06 2.55 -3.56
CA GLU A 99 -3.17 3.21 -4.26
C GLU A 99 -2.72 4.58 -4.75
N MET A 100 -2.88 4.85 -6.05
CA MET A 100 -2.63 6.16 -6.64
C MET A 100 -3.89 7.01 -6.50
N VAL A 101 -3.76 8.19 -5.90
CA VAL A 101 -4.89 9.07 -5.57
C VAL A 101 -4.58 10.52 -5.81
N ILE A 102 -5.61 11.33 -5.93
CA ILE A 102 -5.57 12.77 -5.66
C ILE A 102 -6.21 12.99 -4.29
N LEU A 103 -5.50 13.68 -3.41
CA LEU A 103 -6.01 14.04 -2.09
C LEU A 103 -6.47 15.51 -2.12
N ASP A 104 -7.66 15.77 -1.58
CA ASP A 104 -8.12 17.13 -1.35
C ASP A 104 -7.43 17.76 -0.13
N GLN A 105 -7.79 19.00 0.19
CA GLN A 105 -7.22 19.75 1.33
C GLN A 105 -7.52 19.09 2.69
N GLN A 106 -8.53 18.25 2.77
CA GLN A 106 -8.91 17.47 3.95
C GLN A 106 -8.27 16.07 3.98
N GLY A 107 -7.51 15.70 2.93
CA GLY A 107 -6.89 14.38 2.80
C GLY A 107 -7.86 13.28 2.32
N VAL A 108 -9.01 13.67 1.77
CA VAL A 108 -9.98 12.73 1.18
C VAL A 108 -9.63 12.46 -0.27
N SER A 109 -9.72 11.20 -0.68
CA SER A 109 -9.51 10.79 -2.07
C SER A 109 -10.82 10.53 -2.78
N HIS A 110 -10.94 11.00 -4.03
CA HIS A 110 -12.08 10.73 -4.89
C HIS A 110 -11.59 10.20 -6.24
N PHE A 111 -12.12 9.05 -6.64
CA PHE A 111 -11.75 8.41 -7.90
C PHE A 111 -11.94 9.30 -9.12
N GLN A 112 -12.98 10.12 -9.11
CA GLN A 112 -13.29 11.05 -10.21
C GLN A 112 -12.20 12.12 -10.38
N ASP A 113 -11.62 12.61 -9.28
CA ASP A 113 -10.56 13.62 -9.33
C ASP A 113 -9.30 13.05 -9.98
N LEU A 114 -8.94 11.79 -9.64
CA LEU A 114 -7.84 11.10 -10.28
C LEU A 114 -8.11 10.84 -11.78
N GLN A 115 -9.34 10.47 -12.14
CA GLN A 115 -9.69 10.28 -13.56
C GLN A 115 -9.61 11.58 -14.36
N GLN A 116 -10.04 12.70 -13.78
CA GLN A 116 -9.93 14.03 -14.41
C GLN A 116 -8.47 14.44 -14.53
N TRP A 117 -7.67 14.22 -13.49
CA TRP A 117 -6.24 14.50 -13.47
C TRP A 117 -5.48 13.72 -14.56
N ILE A 118 -5.79 12.43 -14.77
CA ILE A 118 -5.19 11.62 -15.85
C ILE A 118 -5.53 12.18 -17.24
N LYS A 119 -6.76 12.67 -17.44
CA LYS A 119 -7.18 13.25 -18.72
C LYS A 119 -6.55 14.60 -19.00
N LYS A 120 -6.41 15.41 -17.95
CA LYS A 120 -5.82 16.76 -18.01
C LYS A 120 -5.11 17.03 -16.69
N LYS A 121 -3.79 16.86 -16.70
CA LYS A 121 -2.96 17.18 -15.53
C LYS A 121 -3.22 18.61 -15.06
N ASN A 122 -3.30 18.78 -13.76
CA ASN A 122 -3.45 20.05 -13.06
C ASN A 122 -2.54 20.04 -11.83
N ASP A 123 -2.54 21.11 -11.04
CA ASP A 123 -1.69 21.27 -9.86
C ASP A 123 -2.15 20.47 -8.63
N SER A 124 -3.17 19.61 -8.76
CA SER A 124 -3.61 18.75 -7.65
C SER A 124 -2.53 17.73 -7.30
N PRO A 125 -2.26 17.52 -6.00
CA PRO A 125 -1.16 16.67 -5.55
C PRO A 125 -1.46 15.19 -5.82
N LEU A 126 -0.91 14.66 -6.91
CA LEU A 126 -0.89 13.21 -7.13
C LEU A 126 -0.12 12.55 -5.98
N THR A 127 -0.72 11.56 -5.35
CA THR A 127 -0.11 10.86 -4.21
C THR A 127 -0.19 9.35 -4.42
N TYR A 128 0.92 8.65 -4.22
CA TYR A 128 0.97 7.21 -4.18
C TYR A 128 0.99 6.74 -2.72
N VAL A 129 -0.12 6.22 -2.25
CA VAL A 129 -0.29 5.72 -0.89
C VAL A 129 0.17 4.27 -0.82
N LEU A 130 1.32 4.05 -0.20
CA LEU A 130 1.98 2.75 -0.09
C LEU A 130 1.47 1.99 1.13
N PHE A 131 0.96 0.78 0.95
CA PHE A 131 0.42 -0.04 2.02
C PHE A 131 1.07 -1.43 2.17
N ASP A 132 1.87 -1.88 1.19
CA ASP A 132 2.60 -3.16 1.28
C ASP A 132 3.91 -3.13 0.48
N ILE A 133 4.85 -4.01 0.85
CA ILE A 133 6.08 -4.29 0.12
C ILE A 133 6.19 -5.78 -0.14
N LEU A 134 6.38 -6.16 -1.41
CA LEU A 134 6.30 -7.56 -1.85
C LEU A 134 7.68 -8.17 -2.12
N ALA A 135 8.65 -7.32 -2.46
CA ALA A 135 10.04 -7.76 -2.66
C ALA A 135 11.01 -6.62 -2.32
N LEU A 136 12.21 -6.97 -1.89
CA LEU A 136 13.29 -6.04 -1.56
C LEU A 136 14.63 -6.70 -1.84
N ASP A 137 15.51 -6.04 -2.65
CA ASP A 137 16.84 -6.52 -3.01
C ASP A 137 16.85 -7.96 -3.54
N GLY A 138 15.90 -8.27 -4.43
CA GLY A 138 15.74 -9.59 -5.02
C GLY A 138 15.15 -10.66 -4.11
N LYS A 139 14.71 -10.28 -2.90
CA LYS A 139 14.08 -11.20 -1.94
C LYS A 139 12.56 -11.08 -1.99
N ASP A 140 11.89 -12.20 -2.10
CA ASP A 140 10.42 -12.27 -1.98
C ASP A 140 10.01 -12.13 -0.51
N LEU A 141 9.19 -11.12 -0.22
CA LEU A 141 8.68 -10.85 1.13
C LEU A 141 7.24 -11.33 1.32
N ARG A 142 6.58 -11.84 0.27
CA ARG A 142 5.16 -12.18 0.30
C ARG A 142 4.80 -13.25 1.33
N ASN A 143 5.73 -14.13 1.68
CA ASN A 143 5.55 -15.15 2.71
C ASN A 143 5.75 -14.63 4.15
N LEU A 144 6.23 -13.41 4.32
CA LEU A 144 6.31 -12.80 5.65
C LEU A 144 4.92 -12.38 6.13
N PRO A 145 4.68 -12.38 7.46
CA PRO A 145 3.51 -11.74 8.05
C PRO A 145 3.36 -10.30 7.59
N LEU A 146 2.13 -9.85 7.31
CA LEU A 146 1.84 -8.49 6.85
C LEU A 146 2.44 -7.43 7.78
N ILE A 147 2.37 -7.64 9.09
CA ILE A 147 2.92 -6.66 10.05
C ILE A 147 4.43 -6.45 9.85
N GLN A 148 5.19 -7.50 9.51
CA GLN A 148 6.62 -7.40 9.24
C GLN A 148 6.88 -6.68 7.90
N ARG A 149 6.08 -6.96 6.86
CA ARG A 149 6.19 -6.24 5.60
C ARG A 149 5.91 -4.75 5.78
N LYS A 150 4.89 -4.40 6.57
CA LYS A 150 4.57 -3.01 6.90
C LYS A 150 5.67 -2.32 7.73
N GLU A 151 6.31 -3.03 8.65
CA GLU A 151 7.45 -2.49 9.41
C GLU A 151 8.64 -2.20 8.48
N ILE A 152 8.93 -3.09 7.52
CA ILE A 152 9.97 -2.86 6.50
C ILE A 152 9.63 -1.61 5.68
N LEU A 153 8.40 -1.52 5.18
CA LEU A 153 7.95 -0.37 4.38
C LEU A 153 8.02 0.94 5.16
N ALA A 154 7.57 0.95 6.42
CA ALA A 154 7.65 2.13 7.29
C ALA A 154 9.09 2.59 7.55
N GLN A 155 10.04 1.64 7.63
CA GLN A 155 11.46 1.96 7.78
C GLN A 155 12.07 2.56 6.50
N LEU A 156 11.55 2.22 5.32
CA LEU A 156 11.98 2.82 4.06
C LEU A 156 11.45 4.25 3.91
N ILE A 157 10.23 4.53 4.38
CA ILE A 157 9.57 5.84 4.25
C ILE A 157 9.70 6.61 5.58
N LYS A 158 10.92 6.74 6.11
CA LYS A 158 11.15 7.50 7.36
C LYS A 158 11.04 8.99 7.17
N GLU A 159 11.55 9.47 6.05
CA GLU A 159 11.55 10.88 5.70
C GLU A 159 10.40 11.17 4.73
N PRO A 160 9.77 12.33 4.84
CA PRO A 160 8.76 12.76 3.88
C PRO A 160 9.34 12.77 2.46
N LEU A 161 8.61 12.18 1.53
CA LEU A 161 8.93 12.18 0.11
C LEU A 161 7.73 12.75 -0.65
N ASP A 162 8.00 13.66 -1.58
CA ASP A 162 6.95 14.21 -2.44
C ASP A 162 6.20 13.07 -3.14
N HIS A 163 4.89 13.21 -3.25
CA HIS A 163 4.02 12.23 -3.91
C HIS A 163 3.95 10.84 -3.26
N LEU A 164 4.67 10.56 -2.16
CA LEU A 164 4.61 9.26 -1.48
C LEU A 164 4.04 9.40 -0.07
N LEU A 165 3.11 8.53 0.27
CA LEU A 165 2.50 8.48 1.61
C LEU A 165 2.49 7.03 2.11
N TYR A 166 2.96 6.79 3.34
CA TYR A 166 2.77 5.51 4.00
C TYR A 166 1.32 5.38 4.51
N SER A 167 0.64 4.30 4.17
CA SER A 167 -0.69 3.99 4.71
C SER A 167 -0.58 3.63 6.19
N GLN A 168 -0.92 4.59 7.05
CA GLN A 168 -0.96 4.39 8.50
C GLN A 168 -2.04 3.37 8.87
N HIS A 169 -1.82 2.65 9.97
CA HIS A 169 -2.76 1.66 10.46
C HIS A 169 -2.94 1.72 11.98
N VAL A 170 -4.06 1.20 12.43
CA VAL A 170 -4.36 0.95 13.84
C VAL A 170 -4.57 -0.54 14.08
N ILE A 171 -4.19 -1.05 15.25
CA ILE A 171 -4.32 -2.47 15.58
C ILE A 171 -5.58 -2.66 16.43
N ASP A 172 -6.44 -3.62 16.00
CA ASP A 172 -7.68 -4.02 16.69
C ASP A 172 -8.67 -2.87 17.00
N GLN A 173 -8.51 -1.71 16.32
CA GLN A 173 -9.36 -0.51 16.52
C GLN A 173 -10.22 -0.19 15.29
N GLY A 174 -10.71 -1.23 14.59
CA GLY A 174 -11.47 -1.05 13.35
C GLY A 174 -12.73 -0.22 13.51
N LYS A 175 -13.48 -0.40 14.59
CA LYS A 175 -14.72 0.38 14.85
C LYS A 175 -14.44 1.87 15.02
N GLN A 176 -13.37 2.22 15.74
CA GLN A 176 -12.96 3.62 15.94
C GLN A 176 -12.53 4.26 14.63
N LEU A 177 -11.71 3.54 13.83
CA LEU A 177 -11.28 4.02 12.53
C LEU A 177 -12.45 4.13 11.55
N PHE A 178 -13.43 3.21 11.61
CA PHE A 178 -14.63 3.29 10.79
C PHE A 178 -15.51 4.49 11.15
N ALA A 179 -15.70 4.75 12.44
CA ALA A 179 -16.41 5.95 12.90
C ALA A 179 -15.71 7.24 12.42
N TYR A 180 -14.39 7.26 12.43
CA TYR A 180 -13.60 8.35 11.84
C TYR A 180 -13.86 8.46 10.33
N ALA A 181 -13.79 7.34 9.59
CA ALA A 181 -14.04 7.34 8.15
C ALA A 181 -15.44 7.84 7.80
N GLN A 182 -16.47 7.48 8.58
CA GLN A 182 -17.82 7.99 8.40
C GLN A 182 -17.90 9.50 8.64
N LYS A 183 -17.29 9.98 9.74
CA LYS A 183 -17.30 11.41 10.12
C LYS A 183 -16.66 12.29 9.05
N TYR A 184 -15.62 11.82 8.39
CA TYR A 184 -14.86 12.59 7.39
C TYR A 184 -15.19 12.19 5.94
N HIS A 185 -16.32 11.47 5.73
CA HIS A 185 -16.82 11.08 4.41
C HIS A 185 -15.84 10.30 3.56
N LEU A 186 -14.96 9.50 4.18
CA LEU A 186 -14.04 8.60 3.49
C LEU A 186 -14.79 7.39 2.90
N GLU A 187 -14.23 6.71 1.91
CA GLU A 187 -14.85 5.55 1.24
C GLU A 187 -15.14 4.38 2.21
N GLY A 188 -14.31 4.24 3.24
CA GLY A 188 -14.40 3.18 4.23
C GLY A 188 -13.03 2.82 4.80
N ILE A 189 -12.90 1.59 5.25
CA ILE A 189 -11.65 1.07 5.79
C ILE A 189 -11.31 -0.30 5.20
N MET A 190 -10.02 -0.63 5.25
CA MET A 190 -9.47 -1.96 4.99
C MET A 190 -9.09 -2.61 6.31
N GLY A 191 -9.55 -3.83 6.56
CA GLY A 191 -9.05 -4.68 7.63
C GLY A 191 -8.16 -5.77 7.04
N LYS A 192 -7.01 -6.04 7.67
CA LYS A 192 -6.04 -7.03 7.20
C LYS A 192 -5.52 -7.83 8.38
N LYS A 193 -5.47 -9.16 8.29
CA LYS A 193 -4.84 -9.99 9.32
C LYS A 193 -3.34 -9.71 9.39
N MET A 194 -2.84 -9.44 10.59
CA MET A 194 -1.43 -9.04 10.81
C MET A 194 -0.43 -10.14 10.46
N ASP A 195 -0.81 -11.40 10.65
CA ASP A 195 0.01 -12.58 10.39
C ASP A 195 -0.13 -13.15 8.97
N SER A 196 -0.98 -12.54 8.11
CA SER A 196 -1.24 -13.06 6.78
C SER A 196 -0.08 -12.88 5.82
N SER A 197 0.14 -13.89 4.98
CA SER A 197 0.97 -13.81 3.78
C SER A 197 0.25 -13.05 2.67
N TYR A 198 0.98 -12.66 1.63
CA TYR A 198 0.41 -12.06 0.43
C TYR A 198 0.18 -13.13 -0.64
N HIS A 199 -1.07 -13.56 -0.81
CA HIS A 199 -1.41 -14.72 -1.65
C HIS A 199 -1.65 -14.39 -3.13
N GLY A 200 -1.86 -13.11 -3.48
CA GLY A 200 -2.14 -12.71 -4.86
C GLY A 200 -3.54 -13.06 -5.37
N HIS A 201 -4.47 -13.38 -4.49
CA HIS A 201 -5.86 -13.67 -4.84
C HIS A 201 -6.81 -13.13 -3.75
N ARG A 202 -8.12 -13.34 -3.93
CA ARG A 202 -9.12 -12.98 -2.92
C ARG A 202 -9.07 -13.99 -1.76
N SER A 203 -8.95 -13.47 -0.55
CA SER A 203 -9.02 -14.27 0.67
C SER A 203 -9.74 -13.50 1.78
N GLU A 204 -10.10 -14.20 2.84
CA GLU A 204 -10.68 -13.60 4.05
C GLU A 204 -9.65 -12.86 4.92
N ASP A 205 -8.36 -12.94 4.59
CA ASP A 205 -7.30 -12.26 5.32
C ASP A 205 -7.32 -10.74 5.11
N TRP A 206 -7.89 -10.29 3.99
CA TRP A 206 -8.14 -8.88 3.70
C TRP A 206 -9.63 -8.65 3.52
N ILE A 207 -10.16 -7.70 4.26
CA ILE A 207 -11.57 -7.27 4.18
C ILE A 207 -11.66 -5.78 3.91
N LYS A 208 -12.78 -5.36 3.32
CA LYS A 208 -13.14 -3.95 3.17
C LYS A 208 -14.53 -3.71 3.76
N ILE A 209 -14.66 -2.64 4.53
CA ILE A 209 -15.93 -2.19 5.11
C ILE A 209 -16.15 -0.78 4.57
N LYS A 210 -17.22 -0.62 3.76
CA LYS A 210 -17.54 0.66 3.10
C LYS A 210 -18.44 1.52 3.94
N CYS A 211 -18.17 2.83 3.95
CA CYS A 211 -19.11 3.83 4.44
C CYS A 211 -20.18 4.06 3.37
N TYR A 212 -21.45 3.99 3.77
CA TYR A 212 -22.57 4.38 2.90
C TYR A 212 -22.96 5.80 3.29
N HIS A 213 -22.59 6.76 2.45
CA HIS A 213 -23.04 8.15 2.60
C HIS A 213 -24.42 8.26 1.93
N ARG A 214 -25.43 8.67 2.70
CA ARG A 214 -26.77 8.98 2.21
C ARG A 214 -26.84 10.41 1.72
#